data_090f9555e08c1eb433fc681e27ec733b
#
_entry.id   090f9555e08c1eb433fc681e27ec733b
#
_cell.length_a   1.000
_cell.length_b   1.000
_cell.length_c   1.000
_cell.angle_alpha   90.00
_cell.angle_beta   90.00
_cell.angle_gamma   90.00
#
_symmetry.space_group_name_H-M   'P 1'
#
loop_
_entity.id
_entity.type
_entity.pdbx_description
1 polymer ?
#
loop_
_entity_poly.entity_id
_entity_poly.type
_entity_poly.pdbx_seq_one_letter_code
_entity_poly.pdbx_strand_id
1 'polypeptide(L)'
;LPANPIILTFDDGYENNYTNAFPILQKYQAPATIFVVTKILESLDYVLWYDLIDLVKQKVSIDFFKSKAHLLAEHRREIIANSVNWNQLKDGMKKLDTKEKELILQRHDPQIIQTLCQGNKEYRNVLNKNQMLEMIESGLVEIGSHTHNHPNLDQISIEEAKIEIKKKKKLLEQTLNYKVKSVAFPDGAYNESVNELCLDAGFKNLLAVDYKLPSDQSDISILPRYCVSNTTTVESNIVQIYNSFRKKGF
;
A
#
# COMPACT_ATOMS: atom_id res chain seq x y z
N LEU A 1 -11.47 -20.53 14.59
CA LEU A 1 -12.13 -19.66 13.63
C LEU A 1 -13.51 -20.24 13.29
N PRO A 2 -14.53 -19.40 13.00
CA PRO A 2 -15.80 -19.87 12.48
C PRO A 2 -15.61 -20.56 11.13
N ALA A 3 -16.61 -21.31 10.68
CA ALA A 3 -16.62 -21.83 9.33
C ALA A 3 -16.69 -20.67 8.33
N ASN A 4 -15.82 -20.65 7.32
CA ASN A 4 -15.70 -19.60 6.30
C ASN A 4 -15.45 -18.18 6.88
N PRO A 5 -14.33 -17.96 7.60
CA PRO A 5 -14.02 -16.65 8.16
C PRO A 5 -13.71 -15.63 7.05
N ILE A 6 -14.18 -14.40 7.24
CA ILE A 6 -13.83 -13.25 6.41
C ILE A 6 -13.01 -12.29 7.26
N ILE A 7 -11.88 -11.84 6.73
CA ILE A 7 -11.02 -10.83 7.35
C ILE A 7 -11.11 -9.56 6.51
N LEU A 8 -11.46 -8.44 7.17
CA LEU A 8 -11.48 -7.14 6.53
C LEU A 8 -10.07 -6.51 6.61
N THR A 9 -9.60 -5.97 5.49
CA THR A 9 -8.32 -5.27 5.44
C THR A 9 -8.44 -3.96 4.68
N PHE A 10 -7.65 -2.96 5.11
CA PHE A 10 -7.51 -1.68 4.44
C PHE A 10 -6.02 -1.39 4.28
N ASP A 11 -5.63 -0.86 3.13
CA ASP A 11 -4.24 -0.55 2.84
C ASP A 11 -3.98 0.97 2.93
N ASP A 12 -2.70 1.37 2.86
CA ASP A 12 -2.16 2.71 2.75
C ASP A 12 -2.17 3.57 4.02
N GLY A 13 -3.15 3.38 4.91
CA GLY A 13 -3.25 4.16 6.14
C GLY A 13 -3.86 5.55 5.94
N TYR A 14 -4.86 5.69 5.08
CA TYR A 14 -5.61 6.94 4.93
C TYR A 14 -6.46 7.24 6.17
N GLU A 15 -6.64 8.54 6.46
CA GLU A 15 -7.45 9.02 7.59
C GLU A 15 -8.91 8.57 7.51
N ASN A 16 -9.45 8.34 6.31
CA ASN A 16 -10.82 7.85 6.15
C ASN A 16 -11.02 6.43 6.72
N ASN A 17 -9.97 5.68 6.96
CA ASN A 17 -10.05 4.42 7.70
C ASN A 17 -10.48 4.67 9.15
N TYR A 18 -10.08 5.81 9.75
CA TYR A 18 -10.50 6.21 11.08
C TYR A 18 -11.85 6.95 11.04
N THR A 19 -12.02 7.93 10.15
CA THR A 19 -13.21 8.79 10.16
C THR A 19 -14.46 8.10 9.62
N ASN A 20 -14.31 7.18 8.68
CA ASN A 20 -15.43 6.55 7.98
C ASN A 20 -15.55 5.05 8.30
N ALA A 21 -14.45 4.28 8.19
CA ALA A 21 -14.52 2.83 8.37
C ALA A 21 -14.61 2.45 9.85
N PHE A 22 -13.82 3.04 10.72
CA PHE A 22 -13.76 2.66 12.14
C PHE A 22 -15.10 2.79 12.88
N PRO A 23 -15.92 3.85 12.73
CA PRO A 23 -17.24 3.90 13.32
C PRO A 23 -18.18 2.77 12.86
N ILE A 24 -18.02 2.34 11.60
CA ILE A 24 -18.78 1.21 11.06
C ILE A 24 -18.31 -0.10 11.68
N LEU A 25 -16.98 -0.30 11.78
CA LEU A 25 -16.40 -1.47 12.44
C LEU A 25 -16.86 -1.57 13.90
N GLN A 26 -16.89 -0.45 14.63
CA GLN A 26 -17.39 -0.38 16.00
C GLN A 26 -18.90 -0.74 16.07
N LYS A 27 -19.71 -0.16 15.19
CA LYS A 27 -21.16 -0.44 15.15
C LYS A 27 -21.47 -1.93 14.96
N TYR A 28 -20.70 -2.60 14.10
CA TYR A 28 -20.94 -4.02 13.77
C TYR A 28 -20.03 -4.97 14.54
N GLN A 29 -19.17 -4.48 15.44
CA GLN A 29 -18.16 -5.26 16.17
C GLN A 29 -17.32 -6.13 15.22
N ALA A 30 -16.97 -5.57 14.06
CA ALA A 30 -16.26 -6.27 13.00
C ALA A 30 -14.75 -5.99 13.11
N PRO A 31 -13.92 -7.02 13.37
CA PRO A 31 -12.49 -6.82 13.41
C PRO A 31 -11.90 -6.55 12.02
N ALA A 32 -10.83 -5.74 11.96
CA ALA A 32 -10.13 -5.42 10.73
C ALA A 32 -8.62 -5.24 10.96
N THR A 33 -7.85 -5.32 9.89
CA THR A 33 -6.44 -4.94 9.87
C THR A 33 -6.23 -3.75 8.93
N ILE A 34 -5.55 -2.70 9.41
CA ILE A 34 -5.17 -1.56 8.57
C ILE A 34 -3.66 -1.61 8.35
N PHE A 35 -3.24 -1.73 7.09
CA PHE A 35 -1.84 -1.75 6.69
C PHE A 35 -1.39 -0.33 6.36
N VAL A 36 -0.40 0.17 7.11
CA VAL A 36 0.04 1.56 6.99
C VAL A 36 1.39 1.68 6.31
N VAL A 37 1.49 2.63 5.39
CA VAL A 37 2.76 3.09 4.80
C VAL A 37 3.49 3.91 5.86
N THR A 38 4.58 3.38 6.40
CA THR A 38 5.21 3.98 7.60
C THR A 38 5.84 5.36 7.37
N LYS A 39 5.94 5.83 6.14
CA LYS A 39 6.35 7.20 5.79
C LYS A 39 5.43 8.26 6.38
N ILE A 40 4.14 7.94 6.57
CA ILE A 40 3.16 8.83 7.22
C ILE A 40 3.55 9.21 8.66
N LEU A 41 4.36 8.38 9.34
CA LEU A 41 4.86 8.68 10.69
C LEU A 41 5.93 9.76 10.70
N GLU A 42 6.59 10.02 9.57
CA GLU A 42 7.61 11.05 9.43
C GLU A 42 7.01 12.41 9.04
N SER A 43 5.87 12.42 8.33
CA SER A 43 5.14 13.63 7.95
C SER A 43 3.68 13.33 7.66
N LEU A 44 2.77 14.05 8.31
CA LEU A 44 1.34 13.98 8.04
C LEU A 44 0.94 14.65 6.71
N ASP A 45 1.83 15.44 6.11
CA ASP A 45 1.66 16.02 4.78
C ASP A 45 2.19 15.09 3.68
N TYR A 46 2.59 13.87 4.05
CA TYR A 46 3.05 12.89 3.07
C TYR A 46 1.92 12.50 2.12
N VAL A 47 2.21 12.60 0.83
CA VAL A 47 1.31 12.17 -0.25
C VAL A 47 1.93 10.94 -0.90
N LEU A 48 1.16 9.87 -1.00
CA LEU A 48 1.60 8.66 -1.69
C LEU A 48 1.91 8.97 -3.15
N TRP A 49 2.92 8.32 -3.70
CA TRP A 49 3.44 8.67 -5.02
C TRP A 49 2.38 8.59 -6.14
N TYR A 50 1.46 7.65 -6.07
CA TYR A 50 0.38 7.50 -7.05
C TYR A 50 -0.72 8.55 -6.89
N ASP A 51 -1.03 8.98 -5.65
CA ASP A 51 -1.92 10.10 -5.40
C ASP A 51 -1.32 11.41 -5.89
N LEU A 52 -0.01 11.57 -5.72
CA LEU A 52 0.69 12.74 -6.24
C LEU A 52 0.55 12.84 -7.76
N ILE A 53 0.64 11.72 -8.49
CA ILE A 53 0.38 11.70 -9.93
C ILE A 53 -1.07 12.12 -10.22
N ASP A 54 -2.05 11.61 -9.46
CA ASP A 54 -3.47 11.95 -9.65
C ASP A 54 -3.79 13.41 -9.36
N LEU A 55 -3.07 14.03 -8.44
CA LEU A 55 -3.19 15.46 -8.18
C LEU A 55 -2.55 16.29 -9.30
N VAL A 56 -1.32 15.94 -9.66
CA VAL A 56 -0.53 16.72 -10.61
C VAL A 56 -1.08 16.63 -12.03
N LYS A 57 -1.68 15.51 -12.45
CA LYS A 57 -2.31 15.35 -13.77
C LYS A 57 -3.41 16.37 -14.07
N GLN A 58 -3.97 17.02 -13.04
CA GLN A 58 -4.97 18.08 -13.21
C GLN A 58 -4.36 19.41 -13.68
N LYS A 59 -3.05 19.57 -13.56
CA LYS A 59 -2.33 20.83 -13.82
C LYS A 59 -1.23 20.71 -14.86
N VAL A 60 -0.70 19.53 -15.11
CA VAL A 60 0.39 19.30 -16.06
C VAL A 60 0.06 18.18 -17.03
N SER A 61 0.67 18.22 -18.21
CA SER A 61 0.56 17.13 -19.17
C SER A 61 1.48 15.96 -18.77
N ILE A 62 1.21 14.77 -19.32
CA ILE A 62 2.07 13.60 -19.14
C ILE A 62 3.50 13.85 -19.64
N ASP A 63 3.68 14.74 -20.64
CA ASP A 63 4.99 15.05 -21.21
C ASP A 63 5.93 15.72 -20.18
N PHE A 64 5.37 16.36 -19.15
CA PHE A 64 6.14 16.84 -18.02
C PHE A 64 6.91 15.72 -17.32
N PHE A 65 6.30 14.56 -17.13
CA PHE A 65 6.97 13.40 -16.54
C PHE A 65 7.90 12.70 -17.53
N LYS A 66 7.48 12.59 -18.80
CA LYS A 66 8.28 11.99 -19.88
C LYS A 66 9.58 12.75 -20.11
N SER A 67 9.54 14.08 -20.01
CA SER A 67 10.74 14.92 -20.15
C SER A 67 11.79 14.65 -19.07
N LYS A 68 11.42 14.08 -17.93
CA LYS A 68 12.33 13.73 -16.84
C LYS A 68 12.91 12.32 -16.96
N ALA A 69 12.47 11.53 -17.92
CA ALA A 69 12.98 10.18 -18.11
C ALA A 69 14.51 10.13 -18.28
N HIS A 70 15.12 11.23 -18.81
CA HIS A 70 16.59 11.35 -18.94
C HIS A 70 17.35 11.29 -17.59
N LEU A 71 16.65 11.53 -16.45
CA LEU A 71 17.22 11.43 -15.11
C LEU A 71 17.41 9.98 -14.65
N LEU A 72 16.76 9.03 -15.32
CA LEU A 72 16.84 7.61 -15.03
C LEU A 72 18.02 6.96 -15.75
N ALA A 73 18.47 5.82 -15.22
CA ALA A 73 19.40 4.95 -15.94
C ALA A 73 18.83 4.53 -17.30
N GLU A 74 19.70 4.32 -18.30
CA GLU A 74 19.31 4.11 -19.70
C GLU A 74 18.24 3.03 -19.88
N HIS A 75 18.38 1.89 -19.22
CA HIS A 75 17.45 0.76 -19.28
C HIS A 75 16.07 1.06 -18.64
N ARG A 76 15.95 2.15 -17.88
CA ARG A 76 14.69 2.58 -17.21
C ARG A 76 14.00 3.74 -17.95
N ARG A 77 14.73 4.48 -18.81
CA ARG A 77 14.20 5.68 -19.50
C ARG A 77 12.98 5.39 -20.33
N GLU A 78 13.02 4.32 -21.12
CA GLU A 78 11.95 3.95 -22.03
C GLU A 78 10.64 3.62 -21.31
N ILE A 79 10.72 3.11 -20.09
CA ILE A 79 9.55 2.79 -19.26
C ILE A 79 8.67 4.03 -19.07
N ILE A 80 9.29 5.19 -18.83
CA ILE A 80 8.58 6.45 -18.60
C ILE A 80 8.37 7.22 -19.92
N ALA A 81 9.40 7.29 -20.78
CA ALA A 81 9.37 8.05 -22.03
C ALA A 81 8.28 7.58 -23.00
N ASN A 82 8.02 6.27 -23.05
CA ASN A 82 7.05 5.66 -23.95
C ASN A 82 5.62 5.59 -23.39
N SER A 83 5.37 6.15 -22.20
CA SER A 83 4.02 6.20 -21.62
C SER A 83 3.10 7.08 -22.48
N VAL A 84 2.01 6.53 -23.00
CA VAL A 84 1.04 7.27 -23.82
C VAL A 84 -0.17 7.78 -23.03
N ASN A 85 -0.35 7.29 -21.80
CA ASN A 85 -1.41 7.72 -20.90
C ASN A 85 -0.99 7.58 -19.44
N TRP A 86 -1.79 8.14 -18.55
CA TRP A 86 -1.52 8.18 -17.11
C TRP A 86 -1.46 6.80 -16.45
N ASN A 87 -2.21 5.82 -16.94
CA ASN A 87 -2.16 4.45 -16.42
C ASN A 87 -0.82 3.79 -16.75
N GLN A 88 -0.37 3.92 -18.00
CA GLN A 88 0.95 3.42 -18.39
C GLN A 88 2.09 4.13 -17.64
N LEU A 89 1.97 5.44 -17.39
CA LEU A 89 2.93 6.15 -16.55
C LEU A 89 2.97 5.54 -15.13
N LYS A 90 1.81 5.34 -14.50
CA LYS A 90 1.74 4.70 -13.18
C LYS A 90 2.32 3.28 -13.19
N ASP A 91 2.00 2.48 -14.20
CA ASP A 91 2.55 1.13 -14.34
C ASP A 91 4.07 1.15 -14.56
N GLY A 92 4.57 2.15 -15.29
CA GLY A 92 5.99 2.41 -15.41
C GLY A 92 6.64 2.78 -14.07
N MET A 93 6.00 3.68 -13.33
CA MET A 93 6.47 4.10 -12.00
C MET A 93 6.53 2.94 -10.99
N LYS A 94 5.65 1.94 -11.10
CA LYS A 94 5.69 0.74 -10.24
C LYS A 94 6.99 -0.05 -10.39
N LYS A 95 7.65 0.02 -11.55
CA LYS A 95 8.90 -0.66 -11.86
C LYS A 95 10.16 0.09 -11.37
N LEU A 96 10.00 1.32 -10.90
CA LEU A 96 11.08 2.16 -10.40
C LEU A 96 11.30 1.96 -8.91
N ASP A 97 12.54 2.11 -8.47
CA ASP A 97 12.86 2.17 -7.05
C ASP A 97 12.42 3.53 -6.43
N THR A 98 12.59 3.65 -5.11
CA THR A 98 12.15 4.85 -4.39
C THR A 98 12.88 6.12 -4.86
N LYS A 99 14.18 6.04 -5.10
CA LYS A 99 14.99 7.20 -5.55
C LYS A 99 14.61 7.61 -6.96
N GLU A 100 14.44 6.65 -7.86
CA GLU A 100 14.00 6.88 -9.23
C GLU A 100 12.62 7.53 -9.26
N LYS A 101 11.67 7.06 -8.44
CA LYS A 101 10.35 7.70 -8.29
C LYS A 101 10.47 9.14 -7.83
N GLU A 102 11.32 9.41 -6.84
CA GLU A 102 11.56 10.78 -6.35
C GLU A 102 12.13 11.69 -7.44
N LEU A 103 13.05 11.20 -8.27
CA LEU A 103 13.59 11.95 -9.41
C LEU A 103 12.48 12.33 -10.41
N ILE A 104 11.63 11.40 -10.77
CA ILE A 104 10.54 11.63 -11.72
C ILE A 104 9.46 12.55 -11.15
N LEU A 105 9.07 12.33 -9.89
CA LEU A 105 8.05 13.12 -9.24
C LEU A 105 8.52 14.54 -8.90
N GLN A 106 9.84 14.76 -8.79
CA GLN A 106 10.46 16.02 -8.35
C GLN A 106 9.63 16.69 -7.25
N ARG A 107 9.62 16.09 -6.08
CA ARG A 107 8.93 16.67 -4.90
C ARG A 107 9.52 18.02 -4.45
N HIS A 108 10.25 18.69 -5.36
CA HIS A 108 11.05 19.88 -5.06
C HIS A 108 10.27 21.21 -5.06
N ASP A 109 8.99 21.22 -5.48
CA ASP A 109 8.18 22.41 -5.28
C ASP A 109 7.07 22.13 -4.24
N PRO A 110 7.37 22.37 -2.95
CA PRO A 110 6.39 22.20 -1.88
C PRO A 110 5.15 23.08 -2.08
N GLN A 111 5.27 24.23 -2.75
CA GLN A 111 4.14 25.14 -2.95
C GLN A 111 3.14 24.61 -3.97
N ILE A 112 3.62 23.99 -5.06
CA ILE A 112 2.72 23.36 -6.04
C ILE A 112 1.99 22.19 -5.38
N ILE A 113 2.72 21.32 -4.68
CA ILE A 113 2.12 20.20 -3.98
C ILE A 113 1.12 20.70 -2.93
N GLN A 114 1.49 21.67 -2.12
CA GLN A 114 0.62 22.24 -1.09
C GLN A 114 -0.65 22.85 -1.68
N THR A 115 -0.54 23.61 -2.78
CA THR A 115 -1.69 24.22 -3.48
C THR A 115 -2.63 23.17 -4.05
N LEU A 116 -2.08 22.13 -4.71
CA LEU A 116 -2.86 21.02 -5.24
C LEU A 116 -3.49 20.19 -4.13
N CYS A 117 -2.80 20.13 -3.00
CA CYS A 117 -3.22 19.38 -1.84
C CYS A 117 -4.35 20.06 -1.05
N GLN A 118 -4.52 21.36 -1.07
CA GLN A 118 -5.53 22.08 -0.29
C GLN A 118 -6.98 21.75 -0.69
N GLY A 119 -7.24 21.42 -1.96
CA GLY A 119 -8.59 21.17 -2.48
C GLY A 119 -9.16 19.75 -2.25
N ASN A 120 -8.34 18.79 -1.82
CA ASN A 120 -8.72 17.38 -1.73
C ASN A 120 -8.24 16.69 -0.44
N LYS A 121 -8.13 17.43 0.65
CA LYS A 121 -7.57 16.93 1.92
C LYS A 121 -8.27 15.69 2.45
N GLU A 122 -9.58 15.63 2.40
CA GLU A 122 -10.37 14.56 2.99
C GLU A 122 -10.12 13.18 2.36
N TYR A 123 -9.67 13.13 1.09
CA TYR A 123 -9.40 11.87 0.37
C TYR A 123 -7.94 11.37 0.48
N ARG A 124 -7.03 12.18 1.04
CA ARG A 124 -5.60 11.85 1.08
C ARG A 124 -4.92 12.15 2.41
N ASN A 125 -5.64 12.71 3.39
CA ASN A 125 -5.12 12.77 4.74
C ASN A 125 -4.77 11.36 5.21
N VAL A 126 -3.68 11.26 5.94
CA VAL A 126 -3.18 9.99 6.46
C VAL A 126 -3.43 9.89 7.97
N LEU A 127 -3.51 8.67 8.45
CA LEU A 127 -3.67 8.39 9.88
C LEU A 127 -2.52 9.00 10.69
N ASN A 128 -2.86 9.66 11.76
CA ASN A 128 -1.89 10.06 12.76
C ASN A 128 -1.73 9.00 13.86
N LYS A 129 -0.69 9.15 14.67
CA LYS A 129 -0.39 8.22 15.77
C LYS A 129 -1.55 8.02 16.73
N ASN A 130 -2.24 9.10 17.13
CA ASN A 130 -3.32 9.00 18.11
C ASN A 130 -4.52 8.23 17.58
N GLN A 131 -4.89 8.44 16.32
CA GLN A 131 -5.95 7.68 15.65
C GLN A 131 -5.62 6.19 15.58
N MET A 132 -4.35 5.84 15.23
CA MET A 132 -3.92 4.45 15.22
C MET A 132 -3.97 3.81 16.61
N LEU A 133 -3.54 4.53 17.65
CA LEU A 133 -3.58 4.02 19.02
C LEU A 133 -5.02 3.80 19.50
N GLU A 134 -5.93 4.74 19.25
CA GLU A 134 -7.35 4.60 19.60
C GLU A 134 -7.99 3.37 18.92
N MET A 135 -7.68 3.15 17.64
CA MET A 135 -8.14 1.97 16.92
C MET A 135 -7.60 0.66 17.52
N ILE A 136 -6.31 0.63 17.91
CA ILE A 136 -5.70 -0.53 18.59
C ILE A 136 -6.36 -0.76 19.96
N GLU A 137 -6.53 0.28 20.76
CA GLU A 137 -7.13 0.22 22.10
C GLU A 137 -8.57 -0.26 22.09
N SER A 138 -9.30 -0.04 20.99
CA SER A 138 -10.66 -0.58 20.83
C SER A 138 -10.71 -2.12 20.81
N GLY A 139 -9.59 -2.79 20.54
CA GLY A 139 -9.51 -4.24 20.36
C GLY A 139 -10.09 -4.75 19.03
N LEU A 140 -10.63 -3.87 18.17
CA LEU A 140 -11.22 -4.23 16.87
C LEU A 140 -10.24 -4.09 15.72
N VAL A 141 -9.22 -3.24 15.84
CA VAL A 141 -8.32 -2.96 14.73
C VAL A 141 -6.89 -3.38 15.06
N GLU A 142 -6.30 -4.18 14.20
CA GLU A 142 -4.87 -4.42 14.17
C GLU A 142 -4.20 -3.46 13.18
N ILE A 143 -3.01 -2.96 13.54
CA ILE A 143 -2.16 -2.21 12.62
C ILE A 143 -1.10 -3.13 12.04
N GLY A 144 -1.07 -3.22 10.71
CA GLY A 144 -0.08 -3.94 9.93
C GLY A 144 0.88 -3.01 9.18
N SER A 145 1.92 -3.56 8.59
CA SER A 145 2.89 -2.82 7.77
C SER A 145 2.51 -2.87 6.29
N HIS A 146 2.62 -1.71 5.62
CA HIS A 146 2.51 -1.63 4.16
C HIS A 146 3.80 -1.05 3.55
N THR A 147 4.95 -1.50 4.07
CA THR A 147 6.28 -0.97 3.77
C THR A 147 6.48 0.49 4.23
N HIS A 148 7.50 1.16 3.73
CA HIS A 148 7.78 2.55 4.08
C HIS A 148 7.36 3.55 3.01
N ASN A 149 7.78 3.30 1.77
CA ASN A 149 7.56 4.19 0.63
C ASN A 149 6.61 3.59 -0.42
N HIS A 150 5.94 2.49 -0.08
CA HIS A 150 5.07 1.75 -1.00
C HIS A 150 5.77 1.35 -2.32
N PRO A 151 6.96 0.73 -2.30
CA PRO A 151 7.57 0.20 -3.52
C PRO A 151 6.99 -1.17 -3.86
N ASN A 152 7.06 -1.54 -5.14
CA ASN A 152 6.89 -2.93 -5.55
C ASN A 152 8.15 -3.70 -5.12
N LEU A 153 8.02 -4.56 -4.11
CA LEU A 153 9.18 -5.18 -3.45
C LEU A 153 9.98 -6.12 -4.35
N ASP A 154 9.37 -6.65 -5.40
CA ASP A 154 10.02 -7.46 -6.44
C ASP A 154 10.77 -6.64 -7.50
N GLN A 155 10.68 -5.30 -7.45
CA GLN A 155 11.31 -4.38 -8.41
C GLN A 155 12.47 -3.57 -7.81
N ILE A 156 12.75 -3.73 -6.52
CA ILE A 156 13.83 -3.03 -5.81
C ILE A 156 14.94 -4.01 -5.40
N SER A 157 16.12 -3.48 -5.03
CA SER A 157 17.19 -4.31 -4.53
C SER A 157 16.83 -4.97 -3.20
N ILE A 158 17.48 -6.11 -2.90
CA ILE A 158 17.25 -6.84 -1.64
C ILE A 158 17.67 -5.99 -0.42
N GLU A 159 18.66 -5.13 -0.56
CA GLU A 159 19.10 -4.18 0.46
C GLU A 159 18.04 -3.12 0.74
N GLU A 160 17.43 -2.59 -0.31
CA GLU A 160 16.31 -1.64 -0.18
C GLU A 160 15.09 -2.34 0.43
N ALA A 161 14.71 -3.51 -0.04
CA ALA A 161 13.63 -4.31 0.52
C ALA A 161 13.86 -4.60 2.02
N LYS A 162 15.10 -4.86 2.45
CA LYS A 162 15.44 -5.04 3.85
C LYS A 162 15.23 -3.79 4.70
N ILE A 163 15.46 -2.61 4.13
CA ILE A 163 15.16 -1.34 4.81
C ILE A 163 13.65 -1.15 4.92
N GLU A 164 12.94 -1.29 3.81
CA GLU A 164 11.47 -1.16 3.72
C GLU A 164 10.75 -2.09 4.71
N ILE A 165 11.23 -3.31 4.87
CA ILE A 165 10.63 -4.35 5.70
C ILE A 165 11.11 -4.26 7.15
N LYS A 166 12.42 -4.50 7.40
CA LYS A 166 12.94 -4.69 8.77
C LYS A 166 13.05 -3.39 9.57
N LYS A 167 13.70 -2.35 8.99
CA LYS A 167 13.93 -1.09 9.72
C LYS A 167 12.62 -0.36 9.96
N LYS A 168 11.72 -0.39 8.99
CA LYS A 168 10.47 0.39 9.07
C LYS A 168 9.39 -0.33 9.87
N LYS A 169 9.39 -1.66 9.92
CA LYS A 169 8.64 -2.42 10.95
C LYS A 169 9.01 -1.97 12.36
N LYS A 170 10.32 -1.91 12.65
CA LYS A 170 10.82 -1.48 13.96
C LYS A 170 10.40 -0.03 14.28
N LEU A 171 10.43 0.87 13.31
CA LEU A 171 9.93 2.25 13.48
C LEU A 171 8.45 2.25 13.88
N LEU A 172 7.61 1.50 13.17
CA LEU A 172 6.17 1.41 13.44
C LEU A 172 5.91 0.85 14.85
N GLU A 173 6.58 -0.26 15.20
CA GLU A 173 6.46 -0.88 16.51
C GLU A 173 6.89 0.05 17.65
N GLN A 174 8.00 0.77 17.49
CA GLN A 174 8.48 1.74 18.48
C GLN A 174 7.55 2.95 18.61
N THR A 175 7.03 3.45 17.50
CA THR A 175 6.13 4.62 17.50
C THR A 175 4.82 4.32 18.20
N LEU A 176 4.25 3.13 17.97
CA LEU A 176 2.95 2.74 18.53
C LEU A 176 3.06 1.97 19.85
N ASN A 177 4.27 1.59 20.28
CA ASN A 177 4.48 0.63 21.36
C ASN A 177 3.61 -0.63 21.18
N TYR A 178 3.56 -1.13 19.95
CA TYR A 178 2.66 -2.21 19.51
C TYR A 178 3.42 -3.20 18.64
N LYS A 179 3.15 -4.51 18.81
CA LYS A 179 3.83 -5.54 18.00
C LYS A 179 3.11 -5.79 16.68
N VAL A 180 3.76 -5.46 15.59
CA VAL A 180 3.22 -5.63 14.24
C VAL A 180 3.50 -7.05 13.75
N LYS A 181 2.43 -7.81 13.48
CA LYS A 181 2.51 -9.23 13.10
C LYS A 181 2.30 -9.47 11.59
N SER A 182 1.68 -8.53 10.91
CA SER A 182 1.21 -8.72 9.53
C SER A 182 1.80 -7.66 8.61
N VAL A 183 2.09 -8.04 7.37
CA VAL A 183 2.51 -7.15 6.28
C VAL A 183 1.67 -7.41 5.04
N ALA A 184 1.22 -6.36 4.37
CA ALA A 184 0.63 -6.43 3.03
C ALA A 184 1.65 -5.94 2.01
N PHE A 185 1.80 -6.69 0.91
CA PHE A 185 2.71 -6.31 -0.17
C PHE A 185 2.07 -5.25 -1.05
N PRO A 186 2.73 -4.09 -1.26
CA PRO A 186 2.26 -3.09 -2.24
C PRO A 186 1.99 -3.72 -3.61
N ASP A 187 0.82 -3.47 -4.18
CA ASP A 187 0.36 -4.09 -5.44
C ASP A 187 0.42 -5.64 -5.45
N GLY A 188 0.55 -6.28 -4.30
CA GLY A 188 0.80 -7.71 -4.19
C GLY A 188 2.16 -8.13 -4.78
N ALA A 189 3.14 -7.24 -4.85
CA ALA A 189 4.43 -7.46 -5.49
C ALA A 189 5.43 -8.07 -4.49
N TYR A 190 5.79 -9.34 -4.70
CA TYR A 190 6.76 -10.09 -3.89
C TYR A 190 7.44 -11.20 -4.71
N ASN A 191 8.51 -11.72 -4.16
CA ASN A 191 9.21 -12.92 -4.61
C ASN A 191 9.69 -13.73 -3.38
N GLU A 192 10.34 -14.86 -3.61
CA GLU A 192 10.80 -15.75 -2.54
C GLU A 192 11.71 -15.06 -1.53
N SER A 193 12.69 -14.28 -1.99
CA SER A 193 13.60 -13.53 -1.10
C SER A 193 12.88 -12.47 -0.26
N VAL A 194 11.83 -11.85 -0.78
CA VAL A 194 10.98 -10.91 -0.02
C VAL A 194 10.19 -11.65 1.06
N ASN A 195 9.64 -12.83 0.75
CA ASN A 195 8.95 -13.65 1.74
C ASN A 195 9.88 -14.04 2.89
N GLU A 196 11.07 -14.55 2.58
CA GLU A 196 12.10 -14.88 3.58
C GLU A 196 12.44 -13.66 4.45
N LEU A 197 12.65 -12.48 3.86
CA LEU A 197 12.91 -11.26 4.60
C LEU A 197 11.77 -10.88 5.55
N CYS A 198 10.51 -11.08 5.15
CA CYS A 198 9.36 -10.80 6.00
C CYS A 198 9.29 -11.78 7.18
N LEU A 199 9.47 -13.07 6.93
CA LEU A 199 9.50 -14.08 7.98
C LEU A 199 10.66 -13.84 8.97
N ASP A 200 11.84 -13.54 8.47
CA ASP A 200 13.01 -13.17 9.26
C ASP A 200 12.81 -11.87 10.08
N ALA A 201 12.00 -10.94 9.57
CA ALA A 201 11.61 -9.75 10.31
C ALA A 201 10.59 -10.05 11.42
N GLY A 202 10.09 -11.30 11.51
CA GLY A 202 9.13 -11.77 12.50
C GLY A 202 7.68 -11.41 12.18
N PHE A 203 7.35 -11.17 10.90
CA PHE A 203 5.97 -11.17 10.46
C PHE A 203 5.43 -12.62 10.46
N LYS A 204 4.15 -12.77 10.76
CA LYS A 204 3.46 -14.07 10.78
C LYS A 204 2.49 -14.24 9.64
N ASN A 205 1.94 -13.12 9.14
CA ASN A 205 0.96 -13.10 8.07
C ASN A 205 1.47 -12.17 6.96
N LEU A 206 1.59 -12.71 5.76
CA LEU A 206 2.02 -12.01 4.56
C LEU A 206 0.80 -11.91 3.62
N LEU A 207 0.34 -10.71 3.33
CA LEU A 207 -0.88 -10.52 2.56
C LEU A 207 -0.54 -10.11 1.12
N ALA A 208 -0.93 -10.98 0.20
CA ALA A 208 -0.81 -10.79 -1.23
C ALA A 208 -2.16 -10.41 -1.86
N VAL A 209 -2.17 -10.02 -3.13
CA VAL A 209 -3.38 -9.94 -3.95
C VAL A 209 -3.71 -11.33 -4.47
N ASP A 210 -2.74 -11.95 -5.13
CA ASP A 210 -2.82 -13.32 -5.65
C ASP A 210 -1.58 -14.12 -5.27
N TYR A 211 -1.67 -15.45 -5.32
CA TYR A 211 -0.50 -16.32 -5.21
C TYR A 211 0.41 -16.14 -6.43
N LYS A 212 1.70 -15.95 -6.20
CA LYS A 212 2.71 -15.80 -7.26
C LYS A 212 3.67 -16.97 -7.38
N LEU A 213 3.92 -17.66 -6.26
CA LEU A 213 4.87 -18.75 -6.20
C LEU A 213 4.13 -20.10 -6.11
N PRO A 214 4.68 -21.18 -6.67
CA PRO A 214 4.08 -22.52 -6.55
C PRO A 214 3.89 -23.00 -5.12
N SER A 215 4.77 -22.57 -4.19
CA SER A 215 4.72 -22.90 -2.77
C SER A 215 3.62 -22.18 -1.99
N ASP A 216 3.08 -21.08 -2.51
CA ASP A 216 2.16 -20.21 -1.75
C ASP A 216 0.87 -20.92 -1.32
N GLN A 217 0.38 -21.85 -2.12
CA GLN A 217 -0.85 -22.59 -1.80
C GLN A 217 -0.71 -23.50 -0.56
N SER A 218 0.52 -23.93 -0.27
CA SER A 218 0.84 -24.75 0.91
C SER A 218 1.40 -23.94 2.08
N ASP A 219 1.74 -22.67 1.86
CA ASP A 219 2.29 -21.77 2.87
C ASP A 219 1.16 -21.01 3.58
N ILE A 220 0.85 -21.43 4.79
CA ILE A 220 -0.18 -20.80 5.62
C ILE A 220 0.14 -19.36 6.06
N SER A 221 1.38 -18.90 5.88
CA SER A 221 1.77 -17.52 6.18
C SER A 221 1.36 -16.54 5.08
N ILE A 222 1.11 -17.02 3.87
CA ILE A 222 0.72 -16.19 2.71
C ILE A 222 -0.78 -16.27 2.49
N LEU A 223 -1.43 -15.11 2.57
CA LEU A 223 -2.88 -15.00 2.45
C LEU A 223 -3.23 -14.15 1.21
N PRO A 224 -3.89 -14.74 0.20
CA PRO A 224 -4.41 -13.97 -0.92
C PRO A 224 -5.65 -13.19 -0.50
N ARG A 225 -5.87 -12.04 -1.13
CA ARG A 225 -6.99 -11.16 -0.82
C ARG A 225 -7.88 -10.93 -2.04
N TYR A 226 -9.14 -10.63 -1.78
CA TYR A 226 -10.04 -10.08 -2.78
C TYR A 226 -10.12 -8.56 -2.62
N CYS A 227 -9.87 -7.81 -3.69
CA CYS A 227 -10.01 -6.37 -3.69
C CYS A 227 -11.47 -5.97 -3.98
N VAL A 228 -12.14 -5.37 -3.01
CA VAL A 228 -13.47 -4.79 -3.20
C VAL A 228 -13.34 -3.52 -4.05
N SER A 229 -14.04 -3.50 -5.19
CA SER A 229 -14.01 -2.37 -6.11
C SER A 229 -15.22 -1.46 -5.93
N ASN A 230 -14.98 -0.15 -5.94
CA ASN A 230 -16.03 0.87 -5.99
C ASN A 230 -16.54 1.13 -7.42
N THR A 231 -15.94 0.52 -8.43
CA THR A 231 -16.38 0.62 -9.83
C THR A 231 -17.44 -0.39 -10.20
N THR A 232 -17.78 -1.29 -9.26
CA THR A 232 -18.82 -2.31 -9.43
C THR A 232 -19.87 -2.17 -8.31
N THR A 233 -21.05 -2.81 -8.49
CA THR A 233 -22.09 -2.81 -7.46
C THR A 233 -21.71 -3.66 -6.26
N VAL A 234 -22.39 -3.45 -5.13
CA VAL A 234 -22.22 -4.27 -3.91
C VAL A 234 -22.52 -5.73 -4.22
N GLU A 235 -23.58 -6.01 -4.96
CA GLU A 235 -23.99 -7.37 -5.35
C GLU A 235 -22.92 -8.05 -6.19
N SER A 236 -22.32 -7.32 -7.15
CA SER A 236 -21.20 -7.84 -7.96
C SER A 236 -20.00 -8.19 -7.12
N ASN A 237 -19.63 -7.34 -6.16
CA ASN A 237 -18.54 -7.62 -5.22
C ASN A 237 -18.86 -8.88 -4.39
N ILE A 238 -20.07 -9.02 -3.85
CA ILE A 238 -20.47 -10.21 -3.07
C ILE A 238 -20.38 -11.49 -3.90
N VAL A 239 -20.87 -11.46 -5.15
CA VAL A 239 -20.79 -12.61 -6.07
C VAL A 239 -19.34 -12.98 -6.37
N GLN A 240 -18.47 -11.99 -6.56
CA GLN A 240 -17.05 -12.25 -6.84
C GLN A 240 -16.33 -12.80 -5.61
N ILE A 241 -16.62 -12.28 -4.41
CA ILE A 241 -16.11 -12.83 -3.14
C ILE A 241 -16.53 -14.31 -3.02
N TYR A 242 -17.82 -14.61 -3.21
CA TYR A 242 -18.32 -15.98 -3.16
C TYR A 242 -17.64 -16.90 -4.17
N ASN A 243 -17.46 -16.45 -5.41
CA ASN A 243 -16.79 -17.22 -6.45
C ASN A 243 -15.29 -17.42 -6.16
N SER A 244 -14.63 -16.47 -5.50
CA SER A 244 -13.22 -16.64 -5.11
C SER A 244 -13.04 -17.74 -4.05
N PHE A 245 -13.96 -17.89 -3.12
CA PHE A 245 -13.98 -19.02 -2.19
C PHE A 245 -14.11 -20.37 -2.92
N ARG A 246 -15.04 -20.47 -3.88
CA ARG A 246 -15.26 -21.72 -4.63
C ARG A 246 -14.06 -22.14 -5.50
N LYS A 247 -13.33 -21.18 -6.08
CA LYS A 247 -12.17 -21.46 -6.93
C LYS A 247 -10.94 -21.94 -6.14
N LYS A 248 -10.82 -21.55 -4.88
CA LYS A 248 -9.65 -21.83 -4.04
C LYS A 248 -9.82 -23.08 -3.16
N GLY A 249 -10.95 -23.81 -3.27
CA GLY A 249 -11.11 -25.11 -2.60
C GLY A 249 -11.21 -25.05 -1.08
N PHE A 250 -11.73 -23.92 -0.54
CA PHE A 250 -12.08 -23.81 0.88
C PHE A 250 -13.43 -24.42 1.17
#